data_bb6ed0c4c28375455712f834a7d448af
#
_entry.id   bb6ed0c4c28375455712f834a7d448af
#
_cell.length_a   1.000
_cell.length_b   1.000
_cell.length_c   1.000
_cell.angle_alpha   90.00
_cell.angle_beta   90.00
_cell.angle_gamma   90.00
#
_symmetry.space_group_name_H-M   'P 1'
#
loop_
_entity.id
_entity.type
_entity.pdbx_description
1 polymer ?
#
loop_
_entity_poly.entity_id
_entity_poly.type
_entity_poly.pdbx_seq_one_letter_code
_entity_poly.pdbx_strand_id
1 'polypeptide(L)'
;MELHPLRRRDAAEWSRLRLANEDWLSPWEPSDGLPWRARHSPAAYRSMRRVVARRARLGTSLPFALRVEGRLAGQVTLDNIVRGALRSGYLGYWVDRSVAGRGMASLAVALVCDHAFGAVGLHRVEADIRPENLPSQRLVERLAFQREGLLRRYLDIDGDWRDHLSYALLAEDLPGGVLAHWQRRVPG
;
A
#
# COMPACT_ATOMS: atom_id res chain seq x y z
N MET A 1 -0.07 -17.01 -1.47
CA MET A 1 -0.18 -15.56 -1.75
C MET A 1 0.83 -15.19 -2.84
N GLU A 2 0.47 -14.28 -3.74
CA GLU A 2 1.33 -13.82 -4.85
C GLU A 2 1.20 -12.30 -5.01
N LEU A 3 2.31 -11.65 -5.36
CA LEU A 3 2.34 -10.25 -5.80
C LEU A 3 2.75 -10.21 -7.28
N HIS A 4 2.00 -9.46 -8.07
CA HIS A 4 2.34 -9.29 -9.50
C HIS A 4 1.90 -7.89 -9.99
N PRO A 5 2.46 -7.39 -11.12
CA PRO A 5 2.02 -6.13 -11.71
C PRO A 5 0.53 -6.14 -12.05
N LEU A 6 -0.13 -4.98 -11.93
CA LEU A 6 -1.54 -4.82 -12.30
C LEU A 6 -1.78 -5.15 -13.77
N ARG A 7 -2.74 -6.04 -14.07
CA ARG A 7 -3.06 -6.53 -15.42
C ARG A 7 -4.37 -5.94 -15.92
N ARG A 8 -4.51 -5.80 -17.25
CA ARG A 8 -5.76 -5.31 -17.87
C ARG A 8 -6.98 -6.16 -17.47
N ARG A 9 -6.79 -7.47 -17.38
CA ARG A 9 -7.85 -8.44 -17.02
C ARG A 9 -8.34 -8.32 -15.58
N ASP A 10 -7.58 -7.65 -14.69
CA ASP A 10 -7.97 -7.48 -13.28
C ASP A 10 -9.10 -6.44 -13.12
N ALA A 11 -9.46 -5.69 -14.16
CA ALA A 11 -10.38 -4.54 -14.08
C ALA A 11 -11.75 -4.86 -13.48
N ALA A 12 -12.37 -5.97 -13.90
CA ALA A 12 -13.70 -6.35 -13.40
C ALA A 12 -13.62 -6.85 -11.95
N GLU A 13 -12.62 -7.67 -11.63
CA GLU A 13 -12.43 -8.21 -10.29
C GLU A 13 -12.04 -7.11 -9.30
N TRP A 14 -11.13 -6.22 -9.68
CA TRP A 14 -10.73 -5.06 -8.87
C TRP A 14 -11.93 -4.15 -8.57
N SER A 15 -12.70 -3.79 -9.59
CA SER A 15 -13.89 -2.95 -9.43
C SER A 15 -14.90 -3.59 -8.49
N ARG A 16 -15.22 -4.87 -8.69
CA ARG A 16 -16.14 -5.60 -7.82
C ARG A 16 -15.68 -5.59 -6.36
N LEU A 17 -14.40 -5.85 -6.10
CA LEU A 17 -13.84 -5.82 -4.75
C LEU A 17 -13.89 -4.44 -4.13
N ARG A 18 -13.49 -3.40 -4.87
CA ARG A 18 -13.54 -2.02 -4.36
C ARG A 18 -14.96 -1.59 -4.00
N LEU A 19 -15.94 -1.93 -4.83
CA LEU A 19 -17.36 -1.62 -4.57
C LEU A 19 -17.92 -2.41 -3.40
N ALA A 20 -17.56 -3.69 -3.25
CA ALA A 20 -18.00 -4.52 -2.13
C ALA A 20 -17.35 -4.15 -0.79
N ASN A 21 -16.26 -3.40 -0.81
CA ASN A 21 -15.51 -2.97 0.37
C ASN A 21 -15.59 -1.45 0.60
N GLU A 22 -16.61 -0.76 0.09
CA GLU A 22 -16.76 0.69 0.22
C GLU A 22 -16.66 1.14 1.69
N ASP A 23 -17.51 0.61 2.56
CA ASP A 23 -17.54 0.95 3.99
C ASP A 23 -16.22 0.62 4.72
N TRP A 24 -15.51 -0.39 4.23
CA TRP A 24 -14.23 -0.85 4.80
C TRP A 24 -13.05 0.04 4.39
N LEU A 25 -13.07 0.61 3.18
CA LEU A 25 -11.93 1.29 2.56
C LEU A 25 -12.09 2.81 2.49
N SER A 26 -13.32 3.31 2.30
CA SER A 26 -13.56 4.75 2.09
C SER A 26 -13.06 5.63 3.23
N PRO A 27 -13.09 5.21 4.52
CA PRO A 27 -12.56 6.05 5.60
C PRO A 27 -11.04 6.29 5.52
N TRP A 28 -10.34 5.53 4.70
CA TRP A 28 -8.87 5.53 4.65
C TRP A 28 -8.29 5.97 3.30
N GLU A 29 -9.15 6.19 2.30
CA GLU A 29 -8.69 6.49 0.94
C GLU A 29 -8.84 7.98 0.61
N PRO A 30 -7.77 8.61 0.07
CA PRO A 30 -7.84 10.00 -0.37
C PRO A 30 -8.97 10.24 -1.36
N SER A 31 -9.68 11.35 -1.17
CA SER A 31 -10.78 11.79 -2.03
C SER A 31 -10.25 12.44 -3.31
N ASP A 32 -11.01 12.31 -4.39
CA ASP A 32 -10.78 13.02 -5.64
C ASP A 32 -12.03 13.81 -6.10
N GLY A 33 -12.99 13.98 -5.18
CA GLY A 33 -14.25 14.66 -5.43
C GLY A 33 -15.29 13.86 -6.23
N LEU A 34 -14.96 12.63 -6.67
CA LEU A 34 -15.89 11.77 -7.39
C LEU A 34 -16.56 10.76 -6.44
N PRO A 35 -17.82 10.36 -6.71
CA PRO A 35 -18.48 9.29 -5.98
C PRO A 35 -17.68 7.98 -6.06
N TRP A 36 -17.67 7.20 -4.96
CA TRP A 36 -16.93 5.93 -4.83
C TRP A 36 -17.14 4.99 -6.02
N ARG A 37 -18.38 4.81 -6.46
CA ARG A 37 -18.71 3.96 -7.61
C ARG A 37 -18.08 4.43 -8.92
N ALA A 38 -17.96 5.73 -9.12
CA ALA A 38 -17.36 6.31 -10.33
C ALA A 38 -15.85 6.05 -10.36
N ARG A 39 -15.16 6.37 -9.25
CA ARG A 39 -13.70 6.21 -9.11
C ARG A 39 -13.24 4.75 -9.04
N HIS A 40 -14.15 3.82 -8.75
CA HIS A 40 -13.85 2.37 -8.68
C HIS A 40 -14.52 1.55 -9.80
N SER A 41 -14.96 2.18 -10.88
CA SER A 41 -15.46 1.49 -12.07
C SER A 41 -14.34 0.75 -12.82
N PRO A 42 -14.67 -0.27 -13.67
CA PRO A 42 -13.67 -0.91 -14.53
C PRO A 42 -12.99 0.06 -15.51
N ALA A 43 -13.66 1.15 -15.88
CA ALA A 43 -13.09 2.21 -16.71
C ALA A 43 -12.05 3.03 -15.93
N ALA A 44 -12.37 3.43 -14.71
CA ALA A 44 -11.45 4.12 -13.80
C ALA A 44 -10.20 3.27 -13.50
N TYR A 45 -10.37 1.96 -13.24
CA TYR A 45 -9.22 1.05 -13.11
C TYR A 45 -8.32 1.05 -14.32
N ARG A 46 -8.89 0.95 -15.54
CA ARG A 46 -8.08 0.95 -16.78
C ARG A 46 -7.31 2.26 -16.97
N SER A 47 -7.92 3.39 -16.58
CA SER A 47 -7.26 4.70 -16.61
C SER A 47 -6.13 4.79 -15.58
N MET A 48 -6.41 4.49 -14.33
CA MET A 48 -5.44 4.43 -13.24
C MET A 48 -4.26 3.51 -13.62
N ARG A 49 -4.54 2.28 -14.11
CA ARG A 49 -3.51 1.33 -14.50
C ARG A 49 -2.58 1.88 -15.61
N ARG A 50 -3.10 2.65 -16.58
CA ARG A 50 -2.24 3.28 -17.60
C ARG A 50 -1.27 4.29 -16.98
N VAL A 51 -1.77 5.10 -16.04
CA VAL A 51 -0.95 6.11 -15.34
C VAL A 51 0.13 5.42 -14.52
N VAL A 52 -0.23 4.48 -13.65
CA VAL A 52 0.75 3.81 -12.79
C VAL A 52 1.71 2.92 -13.59
N ALA A 53 1.29 2.31 -14.71
CA ALA A 53 2.18 1.57 -15.60
C ALA A 53 3.19 2.48 -16.33
N ARG A 54 2.82 3.73 -16.64
CA ARG A 54 3.76 4.75 -17.16
C ARG A 54 4.76 5.13 -16.06
N ARG A 55 4.29 5.43 -14.85
CA ARG A 55 5.14 5.76 -13.70
C ARG A 55 6.10 4.61 -13.34
N ALA A 56 5.62 3.36 -13.45
CA ALA A 56 6.48 2.17 -13.23
C ALA A 56 7.61 2.08 -14.26
N ARG A 57 7.35 2.37 -15.54
CA ARG A 57 8.41 2.43 -16.57
C ARG A 57 9.42 3.54 -16.34
N LEU A 58 9.00 4.64 -15.71
CA LEU A 58 9.87 5.75 -15.30
C LEU A 58 10.61 5.46 -13.97
N GLY A 59 10.30 4.33 -13.31
CA GLY A 59 10.90 3.96 -12.03
C GLY A 59 10.40 4.80 -10.84
N THR A 60 9.24 5.49 -10.99
CA THR A 60 8.67 6.36 -9.94
C THR A 60 7.48 5.76 -9.21
N SER A 61 7.04 4.54 -9.58
CA SER A 61 5.96 3.80 -8.92
C SER A 61 6.10 2.30 -9.15
N LEU A 62 5.75 1.48 -8.17
CA LEU A 62 5.72 0.01 -8.25
C LEU A 62 4.37 -0.50 -7.71
N PRO A 63 3.34 -0.62 -8.55
CA PRO A 63 2.03 -1.11 -8.16
C PRO A 63 1.97 -2.63 -8.29
N PHE A 64 1.61 -3.32 -7.21
CA PHE A 64 1.42 -4.77 -7.16
C PHE A 64 -0.03 -5.12 -6.79
N ALA A 65 -0.63 -6.01 -7.58
CA ALA A 65 -1.83 -6.72 -7.19
C ALA A 65 -1.46 -7.84 -6.21
N LEU A 66 -2.20 -7.92 -5.10
CA LEU A 66 -2.13 -9.02 -4.15
C LEU A 66 -3.16 -10.08 -4.53
N ARG A 67 -2.71 -11.32 -4.73
CA ARG A 67 -3.60 -12.48 -4.94
C ARG A 67 -3.44 -13.51 -3.83
N VAL A 68 -4.57 -14.02 -3.38
CA VAL A 68 -4.66 -15.13 -2.43
C VAL A 68 -5.46 -16.24 -3.10
N GLU A 69 -4.89 -17.44 -3.20
CA GLU A 69 -5.51 -18.60 -3.87
C GLU A 69 -6.01 -18.27 -5.30
N GLY A 70 -5.19 -17.52 -6.05
CA GLY A 70 -5.48 -17.11 -7.43
C GLY A 70 -6.50 -15.97 -7.59
N ARG A 71 -7.16 -15.51 -6.52
CA ARG A 71 -8.14 -14.41 -6.53
C ARG A 71 -7.50 -13.10 -6.12
N LEU A 72 -7.91 -12.01 -6.75
CA LEU A 72 -7.49 -10.67 -6.31
C LEU A 72 -7.99 -10.42 -4.88
N ALA A 73 -7.12 -10.00 -4.00
CA ALA A 73 -7.41 -9.78 -2.59
C ALA A 73 -6.93 -8.42 -2.06
N GLY A 74 -6.27 -7.63 -2.90
CA GLY A 74 -5.77 -6.32 -2.51
C GLY A 74 -4.76 -5.74 -3.50
N GLN A 75 -4.13 -4.68 -3.06
CA GLN A 75 -3.07 -4.00 -3.80
C GLN A 75 -2.05 -3.42 -2.82
N VAL A 76 -0.78 -3.46 -3.20
CA VAL A 76 0.30 -2.73 -2.53
C VAL A 76 1.00 -1.89 -3.58
N THR A 77 1.22 -0.63 -3.30
CA THR A 77 1.91 0.28 -4.21
C THR A 77 3.01 1.01 -3.46
N LEU A 78 4.22 0.95 -3.98
CA LEU A 78 5.29 1.87 -3.61
C LEU A 78 5.27 3.00 -4.62
N ASP A 79 4.95 4.18 -4.18
CA ASP A 79 4.75 5.36 -5.04
C ASP A 79 5.69 6.51 -4.68
N ASN A 80 5.71 7.57 -5.50
CA ASN A 80 6.58 8.72 -5.30
C ASN A 80 8.05 8.33 -5.05
N ILE A 81 8.54 7.36 -5.82
CA ILE A 81 9.93 6.91 -5.71
C ILE A 81 10.85 8.04 -6.16
N VAL A 82 11.65 8.53 -5.23
CA VAL A 82 12.67 9.56 -5.44
C VAL A 82 14.04 8.91 -5.39
N ARG A 83 14.90 9.29 -6.32
CA ARG A 83 16.30 8.82 -6.43
C ARG A 83 17.28 9.88 -5.88
N GLY A 84 18.56 9.70 -6.09
CA GLY A 84 19.62 10.63 -5.66
C GLY A 84 19.86 10.55 -4.16
N ALA A 85 19.95 11.68 -3.49
CA ALA A 85 20.28 11.75 -2.07
C ALA A 85 19.14 11.23 -1.15
N LEU A 86 17.87 11.33 -1.57
CA LEU A 86 16.74 10.93 -0.74
C LEU A 86 16.49 9.42 -0.76
N ARG A 87 16.50 8.80 -1.92
CA ARG A 87 16.27 7.35 -2.13
C ARG A 87 15.09 6.81 -1.30
N SER A 88 13.93 7.43 -1.43
CA SER A 88 12.72 7.08 -0.66
C SER A 88 11.53 6.75 -1.56
N GLY A 89 10.49 6.16 -0.97
CA GLY A 89 9.20 5.93 -1.59
C GLY A 89 8.09 5.79 -0.56
N TYR A 90 6.86 6.10 -0.97
CA TYR A 90 5.67 6.02 -0.14
C TYR A 90 4.92 4.72 -0.39
N LEU A 91 4.59 4.03 0.69
CA LEU A 91 3.86 2.76 0.70
C LEU A 91 2.37 3.02 0.92
N GLY A 92 1.55 2.60 -0.05
CA GLY A 92 0.10 2.54 0.10
C GLY A 92 -0.41 1.12 -0.12
N TYR A 93 -1.41 0.67 0.64
CA TYR A 93 -1.99 -0.67 0.49
C TYR A 93 -3.44 -0.73 0.94
N TRP A 94 -4.14 -1.67 0.37
CA TRP A 94 -5.47 -2.08 0.83
C TRP A 94 -5.65 -3.59 0.62
N VAL A 95 -6.52 -4.19 1.44
CA VAL A 95 -6.90 -5.60 1.31
C VAL A 95 -8.42 -5.75 1.41
N ASP A 96 -8.94 -6.74 0.73
CA ASP A 96 -10.32 -7.20 0.87
C ASP A 96 -10.58 -7.59 2.33
N ARG A 97 -11.73 -7.18 2.87
CA ARG A 97 -12.16 -7.49 4.24
C ARG A 97 -12.11 -8.99 4.54
N SER A 98 -12.42 -9.84 3.56
CA SER A 98 -12.41 -11.30 3.72
C SER A 98 -11.04 -11.91 4.04
N VAL A 99 -9.95 -11.21 3.72
CA VAL A 99 -8.57 -11.65 4.02
C VAL A 99 -7.88 -10.80 5.09
N ALA A 100 -8.59 -9.80 5.64
CA ALA A 100 -8.08 -8.97 6.72
C ALA A 100 -7.84 -9.80 8.00
N GLY A 101 -6.86 -9.39 8.82
CA GLY A 101 -6.49 -10.11 10.05
C GLY A 101 -5.73 -11.43 9.86
N ARG A 102 -5.56 -11.92 8.63
CA ARG A 102 -4.89 -13.18 8.30
C ARG A 102 -3.39 -13.01 7.98
N GLY A 103 -2.79 -11.88 8.28
CA GLY A 103 -1.38 -11.60 8.01
C GLY A 103 -1.02 -11.30 6.54
N MET A 104 -1.98 -11.41 5.61
CA MET A 104 -1.73 -11.25 4.16
C MET A 104 -1.22 -9.86 3.79
N ALA A 105 -1.77 -8.81 4.40
CA ALA A 105 -1.28 -7.44 4.18
C ALA A 105 0.15 -7.25 4.71
N SER A 106 0.45 -7.75 5.90
CA SER A 106 1.80 -7.66 6.49
C SER A 106 2.83 -8.39 5.64
N LEU A 107 2.51 -9.61 5.17
CA LEU A 107 3.38 -10.37 4.29
C LEU A 107 3.61 -9.64 2.95
N ALA A 108 2.56 -9.09 2.35
CA ALA A 108 2.66 -8.35 1.11
C ALA A 108 3.53 -7.09 1.26
N VAL A 109 3.33 -6.32 2.33
CA VAL A 109 4.13 -5.14 2.64
C VAL A 109 5.60 -5.52 2.90
N ALA A 110 5.87 -6.58 3.66
CA ALA A 110 7.23 -7.04 3.92
C ALA A 110 7.98 -7.38 2.63
N LEU A 111 7.33 -8.11 1.70
CA LEU A 111 7.91 -8.44 0.40
C LEU A 111 8.19 -7.19 -0.46
N VAL A 112 7.29 -6.20 -0.43
CA VAL A 112 7.50 -4.95 -1.18
C VAL A 112 8.62 -4.13 -0.57
N CYS A 113 8.76 -4.08 0.76
CA CYS A 113 9.88 -3.40 1.43
C CYS A 113 11.22 -4.06 1.11
N ASP A 114 11.31 -5.40 1.15
CA ASP A 114 12.53 -6.11 0.77
C ASP A 114 12.92 -5.85 -0.70
N HIS A 115 11.93 -5.81 -1.59
CA HIS A 115 12.15 -5.44 -2.99
C HIS A 115 12.60 -3.98 -3.13
N ALA A 116 12.01 -3.07 -2.35
CA ALA A 116 12.37 -1.65 -2.34
C ALA A 116 13.83 -1.42 -1.90
N PHE A 117 14.25 -2.06 -0.82
CA PHE A 117 15.62 -1.92 -0.30
C PHE A 117 16.64 -2.66 -1.16
N GLY A 118 16.34 -3.90 -1.57
CA GLY A 118 17.25 -4.72 -2.36
C GLY A 118 17.31 -4.33 -3.83
N ALA A 119 16.31 -4.72 -4.63
CA ALA A 119 16.34 -4.59 -6.08
C ALA A 119 16.18 -3.12 -6.57
N VAL A 120 15.39 -2.29 -5.84
CA VAL A 120 15.16 -0.89 -6.21
C VAL A 120 16.27 0.03 -5.67
N GLY A 121 16.94 -0.37 -4.57
CA GLY A 121 18.03 0.35 -3.93
C GLY A 121 17.57 1.60 -3.18
N LEU A 122 16.37 1.59 -2.60
CA LEU A 122 15.92 2.66 -1.73
C LEU A 122 16.60 2.56 -0.37
N HIS A 123 16.70 3.69 0.31
CA HIS A 123 17.18 3.79 1.68
C HIS A 123 16.00 3.83 2.66
N ARG A 124 14.83 4.36 2.22
CA ARG A 124 13.71 4.67 3.09
C ARG A 124 12.37 4.32 2.44
N VAL A 125 11.48 3.71 3.22
CA VAL A 125 10.06 3.49 2.85
C VAL A 125 9.19 4.17 3.91
N GLU A 126 8.24 4.97 3.45
CA GLU A 126 7.35 5.78 4.29
C GLU A 126 5.90 5.30 4.17
N ALA A 127 5.12 5.46 5.24
CA ALA A 127 3.69 5.20 5.26
C ALA A 127 2.98 6.24 6.14
N ASP A 128 1.99 6.93 5.57
CA ASP A 128 1.20 7.93 6.29
C ASP A 128 -0.17 7.36 6.60
N ILE A 129 -0.51 7.26 7.88
CA ILE A 129 -1.66 6.49 8.39
C ILE A 129 -2.52 7.39 9.28
N ARG A 130 -3.82 7.44 9.02
CA ARG A 130 -4.75 8.17 9.90
C ARG A 130 -4.66 7.65 11.34
N PRO A 131 -4.71 8.54 12.37
CA PRO A 131 -4.67 8.14 13.80
C PRO A 131 -5.74 7.11 14.17
N GLU A 132 -6.89 7.12 13.49
CA GLU A 132 -8.00 6.19 13.77
C GLU A 132 -7.79 4.81 13.12
N ASN A 133 -6.88 4.67 12.16
CA ASN A 133 -6.60 3.40 11.49
C ASN A 133 -5.64 2.51 12.29
N LEU A 134 -6.09 2.10 13.46
CA LEU A 134 -5.29 1.24 14.36
C LEU A 134 -4.83 -0.09 13.73
N PRO A 135 -5.62 -0.77 12.85
CA PRO A 135 -5.13 -1.95 12.17
C PRO A 135 -3.90 -1.69 11.29
N SER A 136 -3.88 -0.59 10.55
CA SER A 136 -2.76 -0.20 9.69
C SER A 136 -1.52 0.19 10.51
N GLN A 137 -1.69 0.93 11.61
CA GLN A 137 -0.59 1.27 12.53
C GLN A 137 0.07 0.00 13.08
N ARG A 138 -0.72 -0.92 13.64
CA ARG A 138 -0.21 -2.20 14.14
C ARG A 138 0.51 -3.03 13.08
N LEU A 139 0.07 -2.93 11.81
CA LEU A 139 0.74 -3.62 10.71
C LEU A 139 2.15 -3.08 10.50
N VAL A 140 2.29 -1.77 10.34
CA VAL A 140 3.61 -1.16 10.06
C VAL A 140 4.54 -1.27 11.27
N GLU A 141 4.04 -1.12 12.49
CA GLU A 141 4.81 -1.30 13.74
C GLU A 141 5.34 -2.74 13.90
N ARG A 142 4.55 -3.76 13.52
CA ARG A 142 5.02 -5.15 13.47
C ARG A 142 6.15 -5.37 12.48
N LEU A 143 6.20 -4.58 11.43
CA LEU A 143 7.25 -4.59 10.41
C LEU A 143 8.41 -3.65 10.74
N ALA A 144 8.48 -3.17 12.00
CA ALA A 144 9.50 -2.29 12.54
C ALA A 144 9.52 -0.87 11.98
N PHE A 145 8.47 -0.42 11.30
CA PHE A 145 8.36 1.01 10.97
C PHE A 145 8.32 1.83 12.27
N GLN A 146 9.05 2.91 12.29
CA GLN A 146 9.10 3.85 13.40
C GLN A 146 8.20 5.05 13.11
N ARG A 147 7.43 5.47 14.13
CA ARG A 147 6.63 6.69 14.05
C ARG A 147 7.54 7.90 14.21
N GLU A 148 7.51 8.82 13.23
CA GLU A 148 8.37 10.02 13.22
C GLU A 148 7.61 11.30 13.52
N GLY A 149 6.28 11.33 13.29
CA GLY A 149 5.55 12.57 13.53
C GLY A 149 4.06 12.52 13.24
N LEU A 150 3.45 13.71 13.32
CA LEU A 150 2.07 13.97 12.94
C LEU A 150 2.04 15.01 11.82
N LEU A 151 1.46 14.63 10.71
CA LEU A 151 1.15 15.50 9.57
C LEU A 151 -0.28 16.03 9.74
N ARG A 152 -0.40 17.29 10.13
CA ARG A 152 -1.72 17.91 10.39
C ARG A 152 -2.42 18.24 9.08
N ARG A 153 -3.71 17.88 8.97
CA ARG A 153 -4.57 18.17 7.81
C ARG A 153 -3.89 17.83 6.48
N TYR A 154 -3.38 16.61 6.40
CA TYR A 154 -2.44 16.19 5.35
C TYR A 154 -3.13 15.77 4.06
N LEU A 155 -4.17 14.93 4.16
CA LEU A 155 -4.93 14.44 3.00
C LEU A 155 -6.43 14.71 3.18
N ASP A 156 -7.08 15.04 2.07
CA ASP A 156 -8.54 15.06 2.00
C ASP A 156 -9.06 13.61 1.98
N ILE A 157 -9.83 13.26 3.00
CA ILE A 157 -10.54 11.99 3.10
C ILE A 157 -12.01 12.30 3.29
N ASP A 158 -12.83 11.93 2.33
CA ASP A 158 -14.28 12.12 2.38
C ASP A 158 -14.69 13.60 2.59
N GLY A 159 -13.99 14.50 1.88
CA GLY A 159 -14.28 15.95 1.88
C GLY A 159 -13.78 16.71 3.12
N ASP A 160 -12.92 16.10 3.94
CA ASP A 160 -12.30 16.77 5.07
C ASP A 160 -10.80 16.46 5.18
N TRP A 161 -10.01 17.49 5.46
CA TRP A 161 -8.57 17.37 5.64
C TRP A 161 -8.24 16.64 6.94
N ARG A 162 -7.64 15.46 6.84
CA ARG A 162 -7.37 14.57 7.97
C ARG A 162 -5.90 14.54 8.35
N ASP A 163 -5.64 14.43 9.64
CA ASP A 163 -4.30 14.20 10.17
C ASP A 163 -3.81 12.80 9.83
N HIS A 164 -2.48 12.67 9.65
CA HIS A 164 -1.82 11.37 9.43
C HIS A 164 -0.60 11.26 10.34
N LEU A 165 -0.39 10.08 10.89
CA LEU A 165 0.85 9.70 11.55
C LEU A 165 1.83 9.26 10.47
N SER A 166 3.01 9.86 10.46
CA SER A 166 4.07 9.48 9.54
C SER A 166 4.93 8.39 10.17
N TYR A 167 5.09 7.31 9.43
CA TYR A 167 5.94 6.17 9.78
C TYR A 167 7.01 5.98 8.72
N ALA A 168 8.19 5.53 9.13
CA ALA A 168 9.27 5.18 8.22
C ALA A 168 9.98 3.90 8.63
N LEU A 169 10.54 3.21 7.64
CA LEU A 169 11.44 2.09 7.79
C LEU A 169 12.69 2.36 6.95
N LEU A 170 13.87 2.19 7.55
CA LEU A 170 15.15 2.35 6.88
C LEU A 170 15.75 0.99 6.53
N ALA A 171 16.55 0.94 5.47
CA ALA A 171 17.18 -0.30 5.01
C ALA A 171 18.08 -0.92 6.09
N GLU A 172 18.75 -0.10 6.90
CA GLU A 172 19.61 -0.52 8.01
C GLU A 172 18.88 -0.95 9.27
N ASP A 173 17.59 -0.62 9.44
CA ASP A 173 16.81 -1.05 10.62
C ASP A 173 16.67 -2.59 10.67
N LEU A 174 16.63 -3.24 9.51
CA LEU A 174 16.45 -4.69 9.39
C LEU A 174 17.46 -5.31 8.40
N PRO A 175 18.74 -5.46 8.78
CA PRO A 175 19.76 -6.02 7.88
C PRO A 175 19.46 -7.42 7.34
N GLY A 176 18.65 -8.19 8.07
CA GLY A 176 18.19 -9.53 7.67
C GLY A 176 16.94 -9.55 6.80
N GLY A 177 16.40 -8.38 6.44
CA GLY A 177 15.18 -8.22 5.65
C GLY A 177 13.89 -8.18 6.48
N VAL A 178 12.90 -7.51 5.90
CA VAL A 178 11.59 -7.27 6.54
C VAL A 178 10.77 -8.56 6.59
N LEU A 179 10.84 -9.39 5.56
CA LEU A 179 10.17 -10.69 5.51
C LEU A 179 10.68 -11.61 6.60
N ALA A 180 12.00 -11.72 6.78
CA ALA A 180 12.59 -12.55 7.83
C ALA A 180 12.22 -12.03 9.23
N HIS A 181 12.17 -10.72 9.43
CA HIS A 181 11.68 -10.13 10.67
C HIS A 181 10.22 -10.49 10.95
N TRP A 182 9.35 -10.37 9.95
CA TRP A 182 7.94 -10.73 10.05
C TRP A 182 7.75 -12.21 10.40
N GLN A 183 8.46 -13.10 9.70
CA GLN A 183 8.39 -14.56 9.94
C GLN A 183 8.73 -14.97 11.37
N ARG A 184 9.69 -14.31 12.00
CA ARG A 184 10.07 -14.57 13.41
C ARG A 184 8.98 -14.16 14.41
N ARG A 185 8.02 -13.31 14.01
CA ARG A 185 6.97 -12.76 14.89
C ARG A 185 5.59 -13.39 14.67
N VAL A 186 5.42 -14.18 13.64
CA VAL A 186 4.18 -14.92 13.40
C VAL A 186 4.32 -16.27 14.10
N PRO A 187 3.50 -16.57 15.13
CA PRO A 187 3.44 -17.94 15.67
C PRO A 187 3.01 -18.88 14.55
N GLY A 188 3.70 -20.03 14.41
CA GLY A 188 3.35 -21.07 13.46
C GLY A 188 1.95 -21.66 13.73
#